data_42625abcec62b2044aae40e3a71f7383
#
_entry.id   42625abcec62b2044aae40e3a71f7383
#
_cell.length_a   1.000
_cell.length_b   1.000
_cell.length_c   1.000
_cell.angle_alpha   90.00
_cell.angle_beta   90.00
_cell.angle_gamma   90.00
#
_symmetry.space_group_name_H-M   'P 1'
#
loop_
_entity.id
_entity.type
_entity.pdbx_description
1 polymer ?
#
loop_
_entity_poly.entity_id
_entity_poly.type
_entity_poly.pdbx_seq_one_letter_code
_entity_poly.pdbx_strand_id
1 'polypeptide(L)'
;MKYLSIIILSLISFNLHSLELTLTQGTVKPTPIAITSLYSSESSLNKLGDNISSVVSDNLERSGLFISIDKKAFIQTNESLSNQPRFEDWKVLKAQHLLSGKIESNG
;
A
#
# COMPACT_ATOMS: atom_id res chain seq x y z
N MET A 1 14.90 23.50 -46.89
CA MET A 1 14.73 22.09 -46.58
C MET A 1 15.63 21.61 -45.44
N LYS A 2 16.86 22.08 -45.35
CA LYS A 2 17.74 21.72 -44.22
C LYS A 2 17.21 22.15 -42.86
N TYR A 3 16.55 23.28 -42.79
CA TYR A 3 16.03 23.81 -41.53
C TYR A 3 14.83 23.05 -41.02
N LEU A 4 14.00 22.49 -41.89
CA LEU A 4 12.84 21.70 -41.51
C LEU A 4 13.25 20.38 -40.83
N SER A 5 14.31 19.72 -41.38
CA SER A 5 14.82 18.49 -40.77
C SER A 5 15.38 18.70 -39.36
N ILE A 6 16.08 19.81 -39.14
CA ILE A 6 16.64 20.16 -37.83
C ILE A 6 15.54 20.40 -36.80
N ILE A 7 14.47 21.06 -37.20
CA ILE A 7 13.32 21.33 -36.30
C ILE A 7 12.63 20.04 -35.90
N ILE A 8 12.42 19.12 -36.82
CA ILE A 8 11.81 17.80 -36.55
C ILE A 8 12.68 16.99 -35.60
N LEU A 9 13.97 16.98 -35.79
CA LEU A 9 14.92 16.28 -34.91
C LEU A 9 14.89 16.87 -33.51
N SER A 10 14.81 18.19 -33.38
CA SER A 10 14.71 18.86 -32.07
C SER A 10 13.46 18.48 -31.33
N LEU A 11 12.32 18.34 -31.99
CA LEU A 11 11.06 17.92 -31.36
C LEU A 11 11.10 16.48 -30.82
N ILE A 12 11.74 15.58 -31.61
CA ILE A 12 11.89 14.16 -31.18
C ILE A 12 12.82 14.07 -29.98
N SER A 13 13.89 14.82 -29.94
CA SER A 13 14.81 14.86 -28.80
C SER A 13 14.13 15.36 -27.54
N PHE A 14 13.22 16.31 -27.64
CA PHE A 14 12.48 16.84 -26.52
C PHE A 14 11.58 15.78 -25.91
N ASN A 15 10.90 14.98 -26.72
CA ASN A 15 10.03 13.91 -26.24
C ASN A 15 10.82 12.82 -25.52
N LEU A 16 12.00 12.45 -26.02
CA LEU A 16 12.86 11.46 -25.36
C LEU A 16 13.34 11.96 -24.00
N HIS A 17 13.68 13.23 -23.89
CA HIS A 17 14.10 13.83 -22.63
C HIS A 17 12.99 13.76 -21.58
N SER A 18 11.74 14.01 -21.97
CA SER A 18 10.58 13.91 -21.09
C SER A 18 10.39 12.48 -20.56
N LEU A 19 10.58 11.46 -21.39
CA LEU A 19 10.50 10.07 -20.98
C LEU A 19 11.59 9.70 -19.97
N GLU A 20 12.81 10.14 -20.18
CA GLU A 20 13.91 9.88 -19.25
C GLU A 20 13.65 10.49 -17.88
N LEU A 21 13.12 11.71 -17.82
CA LEU A 21 12.77 12.36 -16.57
C LEU A 21 11.71 11.57 -15.82
N THR A 22 10.73 11.03 -16.50
CA THR A 22 9.68 10.21 -15.87
C THR A 22 10.27 8.94 -15.28
N LEU A 23 11.19 8.28 -15.96
CA LEU A 23 11.84 7.07 -15.47
C LEU A 23 12.74 7.33 -14.27
N THR A 24 13.50 8.43 -14.28
CA THR A 24 14.38 8.76 -13.15
C THR A 24 13.63 9.23 -11.90
N GLN A 25 12.47 9.83 -12.08
CA GLN A 25 11.59 10.21 -10.98
C GLN A 25 10.70 9.07 -10.47
N GLY A 26 10.78 7.93 -11.15
CA GLY A 26 9.94 6.78 -10.86
C GLY A 26 10.34 5.94 -9.64
N THR A 27 11.37 6.35 -8.88
CA THR A 27 11.66 5.72 -7.58
C THR A 27 10.59 6.14 -6.60
N VAL A 28 9.52 5.37 -6.54
CA VAL A 28 8.41 5.61 -5.61
C VAL A 28 8.86 5.20 -4.22
N LYS A 29 8.78 6.12 -3.27
CA LYS A 29 8.99 5.79 -1.87
C LYS A 29 7.77 5.02 -1.38
N PRO A 30 7.93 3.79 -0.83
CA PRO A 30 6.79 3.01 -0.37
C PRO A 30 5.97 3.73 0.69
N THR A 31 4.66 3.61 0.59
CA THR A 31 3.73 4.22 1.53
C THR A 31 3.54 3.30 2.74
N PRO A 32 3.70 3.79 3.98
CA PRO A 32 3.43 2.99 5.16
C PRO A 32 1.95 2.63 5.27
N ILE A 33 1.67 1.34 5.45
CA ILE A 33 0.31 0.82 5.63
C ILE A 33 0.25 -0.07 6.85
N ALA A 34 -0.77 0.11 7.67
CA ALA A 34 -1.07 -0.79 8.77
C ALA A 34 -2.08 -1.82 8.30
N ILE A 35 -1.70 -3.09 8.37
CA ILE A 35 -2.55 -4.21 7.98
C ILE A 35 -2.82 -5.04 9.22
N THR A 36 -4.06 -5.00 9.72
CA THR A 36 -4.45 -5.78 10.88
C THR A 36 -4.83 -7.19 10.45
N SER A 37 -4.74 -8.14 11.38
CA SER A 37 -5.32 -9.45 11.18
C SER A 37 -6.82 -9.31 11.06
N LEU A 38 -7.43 -10.05 10.14
CA LEU A 38 -8.89 -10.04 10.02
C LEU A 38 -9.51 -10.64 11.29
N TYR A 39 -10.50 -9.95 11.81
CA TYR A 39 -11.15 -10.32 13.06
C TYR A 39 -12.34 -11.23 12.80
N SER A 40 -12.56 -12.19 13.70
CA SER A 40 -13.78 -12.98 13.74
C SER A 40 -14.23 -13.20 15.19
N SER A 41 -15.53 -13.16 15.41
CA SER A 41 -16.10 -13.57 16.69
C SER A 41 -15.98 -15.08 16.92
N GLU A 42 -15.78 -15.84 15.83
CA GLU A 42 -15.51 -17.28 15.91
C GLU A 42 -14.00 -17.50 16.01
N SER A 43 -13.54 -17.98 17.16
CA SER A 43 -12.11 -18.15 17.43
C SER A 43 -11.45 -19.12 16.43
N SER A 44 -12.20 -20.06 15.86
CA SER A 44 -11.68 -20.99 14.87
C SER A 44 -11.26 -20.32 13.57
N LEU A 45 -11.78 -19.13 13.27
CA LEU A 45 -11.46 -18.38 12.05
C LEU A 45 -10.32 -17.38 12.24
N ASN A 46 -9.83 -17.16 13.45
CA ASN A 46 -8.80 -16.16 13.70
C ASN A 46 -7.48 -16.51 13.02
N LYS A 47 -7.10 -17.79 12.99
CA LYS A 47 -5.90 -18.24 12.30
C LYS A 47 -6.00 -17.98 10.80
N LEU A 48 -7.17 -18.22 10.21
CA LEU A 48 -7.41 -17.89 8.81
C LEU A 48 -7.30 -16.40 8.57
N GLY A 49 -7.82 -15.58 9.49
CA GLY A 49 -7.69 -14.12 9.43
C GLY A 49 -6.25 -13.66 9.41
N ASP A 50 -5.40 -14.24 10.24
CA ASP A 50 -3.96 -13.96 10.25
C ASP A 50 -3.31 -14.34 8.93
N ASN A 51 -3.64 -15.50 8.40
CA ASN A 51 -3.08 -15.99 7.15
C ASN A 51 -3.46 -15.09 5.97
N ILE A 52 -4.71 -14.69 5.89
CA ILE A 52 -5.18 -13.79 4.83
C ILE A 52 -4.46 -12.45 4.91
N SER A 53 -4.34 -11.90 6.12
CA SER A 53 -3.64 -10.62 6.31
C SER A 53 -2.19 -10.70 5.91
N SER A 54 -1.52 -11.82 6.19
CA SER A 54 -0.13 -12.03 5.78
C SER A 54 0.01 -12.08 4.26
N VAL A 55 -0.91 -12.74 3.56
CA VAL A 55 -0.90 -12.79 2.10
C VAL A 55 -1.11 -11.39 1.51
N VAL A 56 -2.05 -10.64 2.06
CA VAL A 56 -2.30 -9.27 1.60
C VAL A 56 -1.05 -8.40 1.82
N SER A 57 -0.45 -8.49 3.00
CA SER A 57 0.77 -7.74 3.32
C SER A 57 1.90 -8.05 2.35
N ASP A 58 2.14 -9.34 2.10
CA ASP A 58 3.20 -9.78 1.19
C ASP A 58 2.95 -9.27 -0.24
N ASN A 59 1.71 -9.32 -0.69
CA ASN A 59 1.37 -8.87 -2.04
C ASN A 59 1.53 -7.35 -2.18
N LEU A 60 1.13 -6.59 -1.18
CA LEU A 60 1.28 -5.13 -1.21
C LEU A 60 2.76 -4.72 -1.16
N GLU A 61 3.57 -5.38 -0.34
CA GLU A 61 5.01 -5.11 -0.30
C GLU A 61 5.69 -5.51 -1.61
N ARG A 62 5.26 -6.60 -2.21
CA ARG A 62 5.81 -7.08 -3.48
C ARG A 62 5.55 -6.10 -4.62
N SER A 63 4.49 -5.31 -4.54
CA SER A 63 4.20 -4.28 -5.52
C SER A 63 5.23 -3.14 -5.53
N GLY A 64 5.98 -2.98 -4.43
CA GLY A 64 6.92 -1.88 -4.24
C GLY A 64 6.27 -0.55 -3.85
N LEU A 65 4.95 -0.50 -3.78
CA LEU A 65 4.20 0.73 -3.48
C LEU A 65 3.89 0.90 -1.99
N PHE A 66 4.00 -0.17 -1.21
CA PHE A 66 3.64 -0.16 0.20
C PHE A 66 4.70 -0.82 1.06
N ILE A 67 4.79 -0.38 2.30
CA ILE A 67 5.57 -1.04 3.33
C ILE A 67 4.68 -1.25 4.56
N SER A 68 4.63 -2.48 5.06
CA SER A 68 3.80 -2.83 6.20
C SER A 68 4.43 -2.37 7.50
N ILE A 69 3.63 -1.79 8.37
CA ILE A 69 4.04 -1.42 9.72
C ILE A 69 4.03 -2.67 10.59
N ASP A 70 5.04 -2.85 11.45
CA ASP A 70 5.13 -3.99 12.34
C ASP A 70 3.92 -4.03 13.26
N LYS A 71 3.24 -5.18 13.29
CA LYS A 71 2.05 -5.40 14.12
C LYS A 71 2.32 -5.20 15.62
N LYS A 72 3.55 -5.39 16.06
CA LYS A 72 3.93 -5.16 17.45
C LYS A 72 3.79 -3.71 17.88
N ALA A 73 3.78 -2.79 16.93
CA ALA A 73 3.60 -1.37 17.20
C ALA A 73 2.13 -0.96 17.32
N PHE A 74 1.19 -1.83 16.98
CA PHE A 74 -0.23 -1.49 16.94
C PHE A 74 -0.77 -1.21 18.34
N ILE A 75 -1.49 -0.09 18.47
CA ILE A 75 -2.08 0.36 19.73
C ILE A 75 -3.50 -0.18 19.86
N GLN A 76 -4.29 -0.05 18.79
CA GLN A 76 -5.67 -0.53 18.77
C GLN A 76 -5.72 -2.02 18.45
N THR A 77 -6.51 -2.78 19.21
CA THR A 77 -6.67 -4.22 19.00
C THR A 77 -7.67 -4.51 17.87
N ASN A 78 -7.58 -5.70 17.29
CA ASN A 78 -8.52 -6.13 16.25
C ASN A 78 -9.97 -6.10 16.73
N GLU A 79 -10.21 -6.48 18.00
CA GLU A 79 -11.55 -6.51 18.58
C GLU A 79 -12.14 -5.11 18.65
N SER A 80 -11.37 -4.12 19.05
CA SER A 80 -11.85 -2.74 19.14
C SER A 80 -12.05 -2.13 17.74
N LEU A 81 -11.35 -2.61 16.72
CA LEU A 81 -11.57 -2.19 15.34
C LEU A 81 -12.92 -2.63 14.78
N SER A 82 -13.56 -3.65 15.39
CA SER A 82 -14.87 -4.11 14.94
C SER A 82 -15.94 -3.03 15.04
N ASN A 83 -15.75 -2.06 15.92
CA ASN A 83 -16.67 -0.94 16.07
C ASN A 83 -16.25 0.24 15.20
N GLN A 84 -15.08 0.78 15.42
CA GLN A 84 -14.60 1.93 14.65
C GLN A 84 -13.10 2.10 14.84
N PRO A 85 -12.36 2.43 13.77
CA PRO A 85 -10.94 2.75 13.90
C PRO A 85 -10.73 4.03 14.71
N ARG A 86 -9.78 4.01 15.61
CA ARG A 86 -9.31 5.21 16.31
C ARG A 86 -8.14 5.78 15.49
N PHE A 87 -8.45 6.68 14.58
CA PHE A 87 -7.48 7.16 13.59
C PHE A 87 -6.22 7.78 14.23
N GLU A 88 -6.34 8.39 15.39
CA GLU A 88 -5.19 8.95 16.09
C GLU A 88 -4.15 7.91 16.48
N ASP A 89 -4.60 6.72 16.90
CA ASP A 89 -3.71 5.61 17.26
C ASP A 89 -2.88 5.12 16.06
N TRP A 90 -3.44 5.24 14.87
CA TRP A 90 -2.76 4.85 13.63
C TRP A 90 -1.87 5.96 13.09
N LYS A 91 -2.25 7.22 13.26
CA LYS A 91 -1.42 8.37 12.88
C LYS A 91 -0.11 8.42 13.66
N VAL A 92 -0.14 8.06 14.94
CA VAL A 92 1.07 7.99 15.77
C VAL A 92 2.10 7.04 15.16
N LEU A 93 1.66 5.97 14.52
CA LEU A 93 2.51 5.01 13.84
C LEU A 93 2.96 5.48 12.45
N LYS A 94 2.53 6.67 12.03
CA LYS A 94 2.77 7.22 10.69
C LYS A 94 2.13 6.38 9.58
N ALA A 95 1.09 5.62 9.90
CA ALA A 95 0.33 4.89 8.90
C ALA A 95 -0.44 5.87 8.02
N GLN A 96 -0.29 5.75 6.71
CA GLN A 96 -1.06 6.54 5.75
C GLN A 96 -2.33 5.84 5.35
N HIS A 97 -2.37 4.52 5.47
CA HIS A 97 -3.54 3.70 5.19
C HIS A 97 -3.68 2.65 6.26
N LEU A 98 -4.92 2.28 6.54
CA LEU A 98 -5.26 1.20 7.45
C LEU A 98 -6.15 0.21 6.72
N LEU A 99 -5.73 -1.06 6.70
CA LEU A 99 -6.54 -2.15 6.19
C LEU A 99 -6.99 -3.01 7.37
N SER A 100 -8.28 -3.11 7.55
CA SER A 100 -8.89 -3.96 8.59
C SER A 100 -10.12 -4.62 8.01
N GLY A 101 -10.57 -5.70 8.65
CA GLY A 101 -11.75 -6.40 8.17
C GLY A 101 -12.19 -7.51 9.10
N LYS A 102 -13.29 -8.14 8.72
CA LYS A 102 -13.88 -9.27 9.46
C LYS A 102 -13.98 -10.48 8.58
N ILE A 103 -13.95 -11.66 9.21
CA ILE A 103 -14.28 -12.93 8.58
C ILE A 103 -15.52 -13.47 9.24
N GLU A 104 -16.47 -13.92 8.43
CA GLU A 104 -17.68 -14.56 8.89
C GLU A 104 -17.91 -15.84 8.11
N SER A 105 -18.42 -16.85 8.78
CA SER A 105 -18.82 -18.12 8.14
C SER A 105 -20.32 -18.10 7.86
N ASN A 106 -20.70 -18.51 6.66
CA ASN A 106 -22.10 -18.61 6.24
C ASN A 106 -22.66 -20.03 6.32
N GLY A 107 -22.00 -20.87 7.06
CA GLY A 107 -22.51 -22.23 7.13
C GLY A 107 -21.85 -23.13 8.10
#